data_3fe5edbc79248039aeb6a4f179937dc8
#
_entry.id   3fe5edbc79248039aeb6a4f179937dc8
#
_cell.length_a   1.000
_cell.length_b   1.000
_cell.length_c   1.000
_cell.angle_alpha   90.00
_cell.angle_beta   90.00
_cell.angle_gamma   90.00
#
_symmetry.space_group_name_H-M   'P 1'
#
loop_
_entity.id
_entity.type
_entity.pdbx_description
1 polymer ?
#
loop_
_entity_poly.entity_id
_entity_poly.type
_entity_poly.pdbx_seq_one_letter_code
_entity_poly.pdbx_strand_id
1 'polypeptide(L)'
;MSKAPIVKNIIHAGQKYVPIANGSKVHFHFQTWKLGKERILLDDSKKIGKKEPMVLIIGHKFKLEVWENIVKMMAVGEVASFQVKKELVYSYPFVSKTLRELGQEQKIKHSCTMTLHTEGIGYSDLDDLINNPCDLEFIIEVLKVERSNEYEKELWQYSSEERLNLVPELKEKGNKLYAQKQYDEAEEAYRQAIAICEQLMIRERKSDEEWIALNKLKLPVLLNYAQCKLVKGDYYHVIEHCNTVLEYDKDNEKALYRRAKAHVGAWNPDAAEHDFRRLKTINPTLSAIVDKELDNIRHLRKQKEEQDKNALKKLFDKENETS
;
A
#
# COMPACT_ATOMS: atom_id res chain seq x y z
N MET A 1 -11.49 -42.69 22.55
CA MET A 1 -11.12 -41.27 22.83
C MET A 1 -10.46 -40.71 21.59
N SER A 2 -11.03 -39.73 20.92
CA SER A 2 -10.38 -39.06 19.80
C SER A 2 -9.15 -38.31 20.32
N LYS A 3 -7.97 -38.58 19.74
CA LYS A 3 -6.74 -37.81 20.04
C LYS A 3 -6.98 -36.32 19.78
N ALA A 4 -6.44 -35.46 20.63
CA ALA A 4 -6.51 -34.01 20.43
C ALA A 4 -6.03 -33.65 18.99
N PRO A 5 -6.66 -32.68 18.35
CA PRO A 5 -6.33 -32.33 16.94
C PRO A 5 -4.91 -31.76 16.79
N ILE A 6 -4.33 -31.23 17.87
CA ILE A 6 -2.94 -30.76 17.96
C ILE A 6 -2.33 -31.32 19.24
N VAL A 7 -1.19 -31.99 19.13
CA VAL A 7 -0.45 -32.56 20.28
C VAL A 7 0.92 -31.87 20.33
N LYS A 8 1.22 -31.19 21.46
CA LYS A 8 2.48 -30.47 21.69
C LYS A 8 3.44 -31.34 22.51
N ASN A 9 4.72 -31.37 22.09
CA ASN A 9 5.85 -31.94 22.83
C ASN A 9 6.97 -30.87 22.85
N ILE A 10 7.39 -30.45 24.06
CA ILE A 10 8.46 -29.49 24.24
C ILE A 10 9.81 -30.18 24.01
N ILE A 11 10.64 -29.65 23.14
CA ILE A 11 12.01 -30.13 22.89
C ILE A 11 13.00 -29.30 23.72
N HIS A 12 12.89 -27.96 23.67
CA HIS A 12 13.65 -27.04 24.50
C HIS A 12 12.70 -26.02 25.13
N ALA A 13 12.79 -25.84 26.44
CA ALA A 13 11.96 -24.88 27.17
C ALA A 13 12.32 -23.44 26.77
N GLY A 14 11.31 -22.59 26.67
CA GLY A 14 11.49 -21.17 26.37
C GLY A 14 12.06 -20.39 27.56
N GLN A 15 12.63 -19.25 27.27
CA GLN A 15 13.26 -18.36 28.26
C GLN A 15 12.28 -17.37 28.87
N LYS A 16 11.31 -16.90 28.08
CA LYS A 16 10.38 -15.84 28.48
C LYS A 16 9.00 -16.07 27.88
N TYR A 17 8.01 -16.14 28.75
CA TYR A 17 6.62 -16.12 28.29
C TYR A 17 6.16 -14.70 27.98
N VAL A 18 5.71 -14.48 26.74
CA VAL A 18 5.08 -13.23 26.29
C VAL A 18 3.68 -13.62 25.80
N PRO A 19 2.60 -13.04 26.34
CA PRO A 19 1.25 -13.30 25.85
C PRO A 19 1.12 -12.95 24.37
N ILE A 20 0.74 -13.91 23.54
CA ILE A 20 0.58 -13.74 22.10
C ILE A 20 -0.91 -13.52 21.82
N ALA A 21 -1.30 -12.26 21.69
CA ALA A 21 -2.67 -11.81 21.39
C ALA A 21 -2.81 -11.49 19.90
N ASN A 22 -4.04 -11.21 19.47
CA ASN A 22 -4.29 -10.71 18.13
C ASN A 22 -3.50 -9.41 17.87
N GLY A 23 -2.92 -9.30 16.70
CA GLY A 23 -2.02 -8.20 16.34
C GLY A 23 -0.57 -8.38 16.82
N SER A 24 -0.24 -9.45 17.58
CA SER A 24 1.18 -9.76 17.87
C SER A 24 1.88 -10.26 16.63
N LYS A 25 3.16 -9.86 16.46
CA LYS A 25 4.05 -10.26 15.37
C LYS A 25 5.04 -11.30 15.93
N VAL A 26 5.00 -12.52 15.39
CA VAL A 26 5.81 -13.64 15.84
C VAL A 26 6.80 -14.02 14.77
N HIS A 27 8.07 -14.08 15.14
CA HIS A 27 9.17 -14.53 14.30
C HIS A 27 9.60 -15.92 14.73
N PHE A 28 9.59 -16.87 13.81
CA PHE A 28 9.92 -18.26 14.10
C PHE A 28 10.55 -18.99 12.92
N HIS A 29 11.32 -20.03 13.22
CA HIS A 29 11.71 -21.05 12.25
C HIS A 29 10.84 -22.27 12.40
N PHE A 30 10.66 -22.99 11.32
CA PHE A 30 9.91 -24.24 11.33
C PHE A 30 10.56 -25.32 10.47
N GLN A 31 10.30 -26.55 10.85
CA GLN A 31 10.47 -27.74 10.01
C GLN A 31 9.11 -28.44 9.91
N THR A 32 8.80 -28.95 8.72
CA THR A 32 7.58 -29.73 8.49
C THR A 32 7.96 -31.15 8.11
N TRP A 33 7.38 -32.10 8.81
CA TRP A 33 7.61 -33.52 8.61
C TRP A 33 6.29 -34.22 8.26
N LYS A 34 6.33 -35.04 7.22
CA LYS A 34 5.26 -35.95 6.84
C LYS A 34 5.27 -37.14 7.81
N LEU A 35 4.13 -37.42 8.44
CA LEU A 35 3.96 -38.57 9.30
C LEU A 35 3.32 -39.75 8.52
N GLY A 36 3.99 -40.87 8.48
CA GLY A 36 3.57 -42.10 7.79
C GLY A 36 4.28 -43.29 8.36
N LYS A 37 4.56 -44.31 7.53
CA LYS A 37 5.39 -45.45 7.90
C LYS A 37 6.82 -44.98 8.25
N GLU A 38 7.29 -43.99 7.55
CA GLU A 38 8.54 -43.30 7.82
C GLU A 38 8.26 -41.82 8.00
N ARG A 39 9.11 -41.15 8.78
CA ARG A 39 9.07 -39.71 9.01
C ARG A 39 9.93 -39.01 7.97
N ILE A 40 9.32 -38.23 7.08
CA ILE A 40 9.98 -37.57 5.94
C ILE A 40 9.96 -36.07 6.13
N LEU A 41 11.13 -35.41 6.06
CA LEU A 41 11.23 -33.95 6.07
C LEU A 41 10.71 -33.40 4.73
N LEU A 42 9.69 -32.54 4.78
CA LEU A 42 9.16 -31.82 3.64
C LEU A 42 9.85 -30.47 3.48
N ASP A 43 9.85 -29.66 4.52
CA ASP A 43 10.38 -28.29 4.49
C ASP A 43 11.19 -27.95 5.74
N ASP A 44 12.19 -27.09 5.56
CA ASP A 44 12.97 -26.46 6.61
C ASP A 44 13.14 -24.98 6.26
N SER A 45 12.56 -24.09 7.04
CA SER A 45 12.58 -22.63 6.79
C SER A 45 13.99 -22.04 6.73
N LYS A 46 14.97 -22.73 7.34
CA LYS A 46 16.39 -22.34 7.25
C LYS A 46 17.04 -22.73 5.91
N LYS A 47 16.35 -23.53 5.07
CA LYS A 47 16.88 -24.05 3.80
C LYS A 47 16.07 -23.60 2.57
N ILE A 48 14.79 -23.31 2.74
CA ILE A 48 13.88 -22.93 1.64
C ILE A 48 13.72 -21.41 1.54
N GLY A 49 13.31 -20.94 0.36
CA GLY A 49 13.00 -19.55 0.09
C GLY A 49 14.15 -18.60 0.44
N LYS A 50 13.83 -17.54 1.18
CA LYS A 50 14.80 -16.53 1.62
C LYS A 50 15.70 -16.98 2.77
N LYS A 51 15.46 -18.14 3.36
CA LYS A 51 16.16 -18.70 4.56
C LYS A 51 16.05 -17.79 5.79
N GLU A 52 15.08 -16.89 5.80
CA GLU A 52 14.79 -15.97 6.90
C GLU A 52 13.73 -16.56 7.84
N PRO A 53 13.64 -16.09 9.10
CA PRO A 53 12.56 -16.47 9.97
C PRO A 53 11.20 -16.14 9.36
N MET A 54 10.24 -17.04 9.51
CA MET A 54 8.87 -16.77 9.16
C MET A 54 8.30 -15.70 10.09
N VAL A 55 7.60 -14.72 9.51
CA VAL A 55 6.90 -13.67 10.25
C VAL A 55 5.39 -13.92 10.13
N LEU A 56 4.72 -14.04 11.28
CA LEU A 56 3.28 -14.24 11.36
C LEU A 56 2.64 -13.16 12.22
N ILE A 57 1.58 -12.55 11.70
CA ILE A 57 0.77 -11.60 12.46
C ILE A 57 -0.51 -12.29 12.88
N ILE A 58 -0.69 -12.40 14.18
CA ILE A 58 -1.75 -13.17 14.80
C ILE A 58 -3.11 -12.49 14.59
N GLY A 59 -4.12 -13.29 14.23
CA GLY A 59 -5.50 -12.85 14.01
C GLY A 59 -5.84 -12.58 12.55
N HIS A 60 -4.87 -12.62 11.64
CA HIS A 60 -5.11 -12.41 10.21
C HIS A 60 -5.25 -13.69 9.39
N LYS A 61 -5.06 -14.87 10.03
CA LYS A 61 -5.14 -16.19 9.39
C LYS A 61 -4.30 -16.30 8.11
N PHE A 62 -3.19 -15.58 8.07
CA PHE A 62 -2.31 -15.52 6.94
C PHE A 62 -1.41 -16.76 6.88
N LYS A 63 -1.18 -17.31 5.70
CA LYS A 63 -0.46 -18.56 5.47
C LYS A 63 -1.27 -19.79 5.95
N LEU A 64 -0.89 -20.42 7.04
CA LEU A 64 -1.52 -21.61 7.59
C LEU A 64 -2.18 -21.29 8.94
N GLU A 65 -3.51 -21.37 9.02
CA GLU A 65 -4.27 -20.97 10.22
C GLU A 65 -3.82 -21.72 11.49
N VAL A 66 -3.46 -22.99 11.35
CA VAL A 66 -2.99 -23.79 12.49
C VAL A 66 -1.72 -23.25 13.12
N TRP A 67 -0.86 -22.56 12.38
CA TRP A 67 0.36 -21.95 12.94
C TRP A 67 0.05 -20.85 13.96
N GLU A 68 -1.03 -20.08 13.77
CA GLU A 68 -1.45 -19.10 14.78
C GLU A 68 -1.82 -19.77 16.11
N ASN A 69 -2.49 -20.93 16.05
CA ASN A 69 -2.85 -21.70 17.23
C ASN A 69 -1.62 -22.30 17.92
N ILE A 70 -0.68 -22.80 17.13
CA ILE A 70 0.56 -23.41 17.62
C ILE A 70 1.42 -22.37 18.35
N VAL A 71 1.74 -21.23 17.70
CA VAL A 71 2.64 -20.23 18.29
C VAL A 71 2.05 -19.58 19.54
N LYS A 72 0.72 -19.46 19.65
CA LYS A 72 0.04 -18.98 20.87
C LYS A 72 0.31 -19.86 22.11
N MET A 73 0.69 -21.13 21.90
CA MET A 73 1.00 -22.07 22.97
C MET A 73 2.50 -22.09 23.33
N MET A 74 3.30 -21.18 22.77
CA MET A 74 4.76 -21.18 22.91
C MET A 74 5.29 -19.95 23.64
N ALA A 75 6.47 -20.11 24.23
CA ALA A 75 7.26 -19.02 24.80
C ALA A 75 8.40 -18.60 23.84
N VAL A 76 8.96 -17.42 24.06
CA VAL A 76 10.15 -16.96 23.31
C VAL A 76 11.35 -17.84 23.65
N GLY A 77 12.09 -18.28 22.63
CA GLY A 77 13.21 -19.22 22.75
C GLY A 77 12.78 -20.67 22.91
N GLU A 78 11.48 -20.99 22.88
CA GLU A 78 11.00 -22.35 22.95
C GLU A 78 11.14 -23.06 21.60
N VAL A 79 11.56 -24.33 21.65
CA VAL A 79 11.47 -25.27 20.53
C VAL A 79 10.51 -26.39 20.90
N ALA A 80 9.47 -26.58 20.12
CA ALA A 80 8.49 -27.61 20.36
C ALA A 80 8.05 -28.31 19.07
N SER A 81 7.70 -29.58 19.17
CA SER A 81 7.09 -30.38 18.13
C SER A 81 5.57 -30.40 18.30
N PHE A 82 4.84 -30.27 17.22
CA PHE A 82 3.38 -30.28 17.16
C PHE A 82 2.92 -31.30 16.13
N GLN A 83 2.29 -32.39 16.59
CA GLN A 83 1.61 -33.30 15.69
C GLN A 83 0.21 -32.78 15.42
N VAL A 84 -0.10 -32.54 14.13
CA VAL A 84 -1.33 -31.90 13.67
C VAL A 84 -2.07 -32.83 12.73
N LYS A 85 -3.37 -32.96 12.95
CA LYS A 85 -4.24 -33.77 12.12
C LYS A 85 -4.39 -33.21 10.71
N LYS A 86 -4.48 -34.11 9.74
CA LYS A 86 -4.57 -33.79 8.30
C LYS A 86 -5.70 -32.82 7.94
N GLU A 87 -6.81 -32.86 8.70
CA GLU A 87 -7.95 -31.97 8.51
C GLU A 87 -7.61 -30.48 8.72
N LEU A 88 -6.60 -30.18 9.54
CA LEU A 88 -6.15 -28.81 9.84
C LEU A 88 -5.02 -28.32 8.94
N VAL A 89 -4.46 -29.19 8.10
CA VAL A 89 -3.26 -28.91 7.30
C VAL A 89 -3.47 -29.20 5.81
N TYR A 90 -4.70 -29.35 5.37
CA TYR A 90 -5.03 -29.66 3.96
C TYR A 90 -4.50 -28.60 2.97
N SER A 91 -4.38 -27.33 3.38
CA SER A 91 -3.85 -26.23 2.57
C SER A 91 -2.31 -26.12 2.60
N TYR A 92 -1.63 -26.94 3.41
CA TYR A 92 -0.18 -26.86 3.58
C TYR A 92 0.59 -27.00 2.25
N PRO A 93 0.26 -27.87 1.29
CA PRO A 93 1.00 -27.98 0.05
C PRO A 93 1.08 -26.66 -0.73
N PHE A 94 0.00 -25.87 -0.75
CA PHE A 94 -0.03 -24.57 -1.44
C PHE A 94 0.77 -23.50 -0.69
N VAL A 95 0.73 -23.53 0.63
CA VAL A 95 1.55 -22.64 1.47
C VAL A 95 3.03 -22.97 1.28
N SER A 96 3.40 -24.26 1.32
CA SER A 96 4.77 -24.72 1.10
C SER A 96 5.29 -24.32 -0.27
N LYS A 97 4.53 -24.53 -1.35
CA LYS A 97 4.89 -24.07 -2.70
C LYS A 97 5.25 -22.59 -2.68
N THR A 98 4.36 -21.74 -2.16
CA THR A 98 4.60 -20.30 -2.08
C THR A 98 5.89 -19.96 -1.32
N LEU A 99 6.17 -20.68 -0.21
CA LEU A 99 7.36 -20.47 0.60
C LEU A 99 8.65 -20.89 -0.11
N ARG A 100 8.62 -22.00 -0.85
CA ARG A 100 9.75 -22.48 -1.65
C ARG A 100 10.10 -21.55 -2.80
N GLU A 101 9.08 -20.92 -3.40
CA GLU A 101 9.21 -19.98 -4.52
C GLU A 101 9.64 -18.56 -4.09
N LEU A 102 9.52 -18.21 -2.80
CA LEU A 102 9.97 -16.93 -2.28
C LEU A 102 11.49 -16.75 -2.43
N GLY A 103 11.90 -15.75 -3.22
CA GLY A 103 13.31 -15.44 -3.46
C GLY A 103 13.91 -16.12 -4.70
N GLN A 104 13.12 -16.87 -5.48
CA GLN A 104 13.53 -17.36 -6.79
C GLN A 104 13.05 -16.35 -7.87
N GLU A 105 13.96 -15.94 -8.74
CA GLU A 105 13.65 -15.04 -9.89
C GLU A 105 12.82 -15.71 -11.01
N GLN A 106 12.17 -16.83 -10.74
CA GLN A 106 11.37 -17.52 -11.74
C GLN A 106 10.03 -16.83 -11.98
N LYS A 107 9.73 -16.59 -13.27
CA LYS A 107 8.44 -16.13 -13.76
C LYS A 107 7.32 -16.94 -13.11
N ILE A 108 6.45 -16.27 -12.35
CA ILE A 108 5.23 -16.86 -11.80
C ILE A 108 4.42 -17.42 -12.99
N LYS A 109 4.47 -18.72 -13.20
CA LYS A 109 3.52 -19.39 -14.07
C LYS A 109 2.17 -19.36 -13.34
N HIS A 110 1.25 -18.55 -13.83
CA HIS A 110 -0.12 -18.58 -13.35
C HIS A 110 -0.70 -19.99 -13.61
N SER A 111 -0.81 -20.75 -12.53
CA SER A 111 -1.46 -22.06 -12.55
C SER A 111 -2.97 -21.85 -12.47
N CYS A 112 -3.68 -22.04 -13.55
CA CYS A 112 -5.14 -22.09 -13.57
C CYS A 112 -5.62 -23.36 -12.84
N THR A 113 -6.81 -23.31 -12.24
CA THR A 113 -7.42 -24.46 -11.51
C THR A 113 -7.52 -25.73 -12.39
N MET A 114 -7.62 -25.58 -13.70
CA MET A 114 -7.62 -26.69 -14.66
C MET A 114 -6.25 -27.39 -14.82
N THR A 115 -5.15 -26.64 -14.76
CA THR A 115 -3.78 -27.18 -14.84
C THR A 115 -3.37 -27.90 -13.56
N LEU A 116 -3.94 -27.54 -12.41
CA LEU A 116 -3.71 -28.22 -11.12
C LEU A 116 -4.08 -29.70 -11.12
N HIS A 117 -5.14 -30.09 -11.85
CA HIS A 117 -5.58 -31.48 -11.94
C HIS A 117 -4.74 -32.34 -12.90
N THR A 118 -4.04 -31.74 -13.86
CA THR A 118 -3.27 -32.43 -14.89
C THR A 118 -1.77 -32.40 -14.68
N GLU A 119 -1.22 -31.33 -14.14
CA GLU A 119 0.23 -31.09 -14.02
C GLU A 119 0.74 -31.02 -12.57
N GLY A 120 -0.16 -31.10 -11.56
CA GLY A 120 0.17 -30.92 -10.16
C GLY A 120 0.62 -29.49 -9.83
N ILE A 121 1.18 -29.28 -8.64
CA ILE A 121 1.69 -27.97 -8.20
C ILE A 121 3.19 -27.78 -8.51
N GLY A 122 3.83 -28.76 -9.11
CA GLY A 122 5.22 -28.70 -9.56
C GLY A 122 6.26 -29.18 -8.56
N TYR A 123 5.83 -29.81 -7.47
CA TYR A 123 6.68 -30.46 -6.46
C TYR A 123 6.10 -31.85 -6.14
N SER A 124 6.81 -32.90 -6.51
CA SER A 124 6.31 -34.28 -6.41
C SER A 124 5.95 -34.72 -4.98
N ASP A 125 6.68 -34.23 -3.99
CA ASP A 125 6.42 -34.48 -2.56
C ASP A 125 5.14 -33.79 -2.07
N LEU A 126 4.84 -32.61 -2.58
CA LEU A 126 3.62 -31.86 -2.27
C LEU A 126 2.41 -32.41 -3.06
N ASP A 127 2.61 -32.85 -4.31
CA ASP A 127 1.59 -33.52 -5.10
C ASP A 127 1.18 -34.85 -4.46
N ASP A 128 2.14 -35.61 -3.94
CA ASP A 128 1.84 -36.82 -3.16
C ASP A 128 1.06 -36.48 -1.87
N LEU A 129 1.37 -35.38 -1.19
CA LEU A 129 0.62 -34.93 0.00
C LEU A 129 -0.80 -34.48 -0.32
N ILE A 130 -1.05 -33.93 -1.51
CA ILE A 130 -2.39 -33.57 -2.00
C ILE A 130 -3.20 -34.86 -2.26
N ASN A 131 -2.61 -35.82 -2.95
CA ASN A 131 -3.27 -37.07 -3.34
C ASN A 131 -3.46 -38.03 -2.15
N ASN A 132 -2.51 -38.04 -1.23
CA ASN A 132 -2.47 -38.91 -0.03
C ASN A 132 -2.35 -38.08 1.24
N PRO A 133 -3.39 -37.36 1.69
CA PRO A 133 -3.33 -36.50 2.86
C PRO A 133 -3.02 -37.29 4.14
N CYS A 134 -2.06 -36.81 4.91
CA CYS A 134 -1.66 -37.43 6.19
C CYS A 134 -1.45 -36.36 7.27
N ASP A 135 -1.31 -36.82 8.52
CA ASP A 135 -0.94 -35.96 9.64
C ASP A 135 0.47 -35.37 9.43
N LEU A 136 0.66 -34.12 9.82
CA LEU A 136 1.97 -33.46 9.74
C LEU A 136 2.52 -33.18 11.14
N GLU A 137 3.83 -33.15 11.25
CA GLU A 137 4.52 -32.66 12.44
C GLU A 137 5.28 -31.38 12.11
N PHE A 138 5.03 -30.34 12.89
CA PHE A 138 5.76 -29.09 12.83
C PHE A 138 6.72 -28.97 14.02
N ILE A 139 8.00 -28.81 13.77
CA ILE A 139 8.96 -28.39 14.80
C ILE A 139 9.12 -26.88 14.63
N ILE A 140 8.77 -26.13 15.66
CA ILE A 140 8.77 -24.66 15.64
C ILE A 140 9.72 -24.14 16.71
N GLU A 141 10.55 -23.18 16.32
CA GLU A 141 11.46 -22.42 17.16
C GLU A 141 11.01 -20.95 17.16
N VAL A 142 10.45 -20.44 18.27
CA VAL A 142 10.03 -19.05 18.39
C VAL A 142 11.21 -18.18 18.78
N LEU A 143 11.58 -17.24 17.90
CA LEU A 143 12.73 -16.37 18.08
C LEU A 143 12.38 -15.06 18.77
N LYS A 144 11.28 -14.43 18.36
CA LYS A 144 10.87 -13.11 18.85
C LYS A 144 9.36 -12.96 18.79
N VAL A 145 8.81 -12.27 19.78
CA VAL A 145 7.40 -11.85 19.81
C VAL A 145 7.37 -10.36 20.04
N GLU A 146 6.72 -9.61 19.16
CA GLU A 146 6.47 -8.17 19.26
C GLU A 146 4.97 -7.96 19.48
N ARG A 147 4.59 -7.17 20.48
CA ARG A 147 3.20 -6.80 20.71
C ARG A 147 2.75 -5.80 19.65
N SER A 148 1.43 -5.66 19.47
CA SER A 148 0.86 -4.77 18.46
C SER A 148 1.25 -3.29 18.60
N ASN A 149 1.75 -2.86 19.75
CA ASN A 149 2.25 -1.53 20.06
C ASN A 149 3.77 -1.40 20.02
N GLU A 150 4.50 -2.49 19.76
CA GLU A 150 5.98 -2.53 19.75
C GLU A 150 6.57 -2.46 18.33
N TYR A 151 5.72 -2.46 17.30
CA TYR A 151 6.14 -2.34 15.92
C TYR A 151 5.18 -1.45 15.13
N GLU A 152 5.68 -0.84 14.04
CA GLU A 152 4.84 -0.05 13.14
C GLU A 152 4.00 -0.99 12.26
N LYS A 153 2.68 -0.85 12.38
CA LYS A 153 1.74 -1.66 11.61
C LYS A 153 1.71 -1.22 10.15
N GLU A 154 1.67 -2.17 9.24
CA GLU A 154 1.38 -1.91 7.84
C GLU A 154 -0.13 -1.70 7.60
N LEU A 155 -0.49 -0.94 6.57
CA LEU A 155 -1.89 -0.57 6.31
C LEU A 155 -2.85 -1.77 6.21
N TRP A 156 -2.40 -2.91 5.71
CA TRP A 156 -3.23 -4.11 5.59
C TRP A 156 -3.58 -4.78 6.94
N GLN A 157 -2.86 -4.46 8.01
CA GLN A 157 -3.09 -4.98 9.36
C GLN A 157 -4.21 -4.26 10.11
N TYR A 158 -4.62 -3.09 9.61
CA TYR A 158 -5.69 -2.31 10.21
C TYR A 158 -7.05 -2.75 9.69
N SER A 159 -8.04 -2.81 10.56
CA SER A 159 -9.45 -2.95 10.18
C SER A 159 -9.94 -1.75 9.35
N SER A 160 -11.09 -1.85 8.72
CA SER A 160 -11.66 -0.73 7.96
C SER A 160 -11.90 0.50 8.84
N GLU A 161 -12.35 0.30 10.08
CA GLU A 161 -12.59 1.38 11.04
C GLU A 161 -11.27 2.02 11.52
N GLU A 162 -10.28 1.18 11.86
CA GLU A 162 -8.94 1.68 12.23
C GLU A 162 -8.29 2.48 11.09
N ARG A 163 -8.44 2.01 9.83
CA ARG A 163 -7.94 2.74 8.65
C ARG A 163 -8.61 4.10 8.49
N LEU A 164 -9.93 4.16 8.70
CA LEU A 164 -10.66 5.42 8.62
C LEU A 164 -10.12 6.43 9.64
N ASN A 165 -9.81 5.98 10.85
CA ASN A 165 -9.25 6.81 11.91
C ASN A 165 -7.82 7.29 11.61
N LEU A 166 -7.05 6.57 10.79
CA LEU A 166 -5.71 7.01 10.36
C LEU A 166 -5.74 8.20 9.38
N VAL A 167 -6.83 8.41 8.64
CA VAL A 167 -6.90 9.46 7.62
C VAL A 167 -6.67 10.86 8.21
N PRO A 168 -7.35 11.29 9.30
CA PRO A 168 -7.08 12.58 9.91
C PRO A 168 -5.66 12.67 10.51
N GLU A 169 -5.12 11.58 11.07
CA GLU A 169 -3.76 11.54 11.62
C GLU A 169 -2.70 11.75 10.53
N LEU A 170 -2.83 11.05 9.40
CA LEU A 170 -1.95 11.19 8.25
C LEU A 170 -2.03 12.58 7.62
N LYS A 171 -3.25 13.16 7.55
CA LYS A 171 -3.44 14.54 7.09
C LYS A 171 -2.71 15.52 7.99
N GLU A 172 -2.84 15.38 9.30
CA GLU A 172 -2.16 16.25 10.28
C GLU A 172 -0.64 16.09 10.24
N LYS A 173 -0.14 14.84 10.12
CA LYS A 173 1.28 14.54 9.89
C LYS A 173 1.78 15.25 8.62
N GLY A 174 1.05 15.13 7.51
CA GLY A 174 1.37 15.82 6.27
C GLY A 174 1.40 17.34 6.40
N ASN A 175 0.43 17.93 7.14
CA ASN A 175 0.40 19.38 7.41
C ASN A 175 1.65 19.85 8.18
N LYS A 176 2.08 19.10 9.20
CA LYS A 176 3.29 19.39 9.98
C LYS A 176 4.55 19.31 9.12
N LEU A 177 4.69 18.25 8.32
CA LEU A 177 5.82 18.07 7.41
C LEU A 177 5.86 19.16 6.34
N TYR A 178 4.71 19.55 5.78
CA TYR A 178 4.60 20.65 4.82
C TYR A 178 5.07 21.99 5.44
N ALA A 179 4.65 22.29 6.67
CA ALA A 179 5.08 23.50 7.40
C ALA A 179 6.60 23.50 7.64
N GLN A 180 7.22 22.32 7.77
CA GLN A 180 8.69 22.16 7.90
C GLN A 180 9.40 22.16 6.52
N LYS A 181 8.68 22.37 5.42
CA LYS A 181 9.20 22.32 4.03
C LYS A 181 9.70 20.93 3.60
N GLN A 182 9.33 19.87 4.31
CA GLN A 182 9.60 18.48 3.96
C GLN A 182 8.49 17.99 3.00
N TYR A 183 8.56 18.48 1.74
CA TYR A 183 7.47 18.29 0.79
C TYR A 183 7.31 16.85 0.31
N ASP A 184 8.40 16.08 0.23
CA ASP A 184 8.37 14.68 -0.20
C ASP A 184 7.69 13.79 0.85
N GLU A 185 8.04 13.97 2.11
CA GLU A 185 7.44 13.24 3.23
C GLU A 185 5.98 13.67 3.46
N ALA A 186 5.67 14.96 3.28
CA ALA A 186 4.30 15.47 3.35
C ALA A 186 3.44 14.86 2.23
N GLU A 187 3.96 14.81 1.01
CA GLU A 187 3.31 14.17 -0.14
C GLU A 187 2.99 12.71 0.15
N GLU A 188 3.96 11.97 0.70
CA GLU A 188 3.77 10.55 1.03
C GLU A 188 2.67 10.35 2.09
N ALA A 189 2.64 11.18 3.13
CA ALA A 189 1.60 11.11 4.15
C ALA A 189 0.21 11.38 3.57
N TYR A 190 0.07 12.38 2.71
CA TYR A 190 -1.20 12.66 2.02
C TYR A 190 -1.59 11.55 1.05
N ARG A 191 -0.63 10.99 0.31
CA ARG A 191 -0.86 9.87 -0.62
C ARG A 191 -1.41 8.64 0.11
N GLN A 192 -0.86 8.31 1.27
CA GLN A 192 -1.36 7.22 2.12
C GLN A 192 -2.79 7.48 2.58
N ALA A 193 -3.10 8.69 3.02
CA ALA A 193 -4.45 9.05 3.44
C ALA A 193 -5.47 8.97 2.28
N ILE A 194 -5.10 9.40 1.07
CA ILE A 194 -5.92 9.29 -0.14
C ILE A 194 -6.16 7.83 -0.48
N ALA A 195 -5.11 6.99 -0.49
CA ALA A 195 -5.20 5.57 -0.82
C ALA A 195 -6.13 4.82 0.16
N ILE A 196 -6.09 5.15 1.45
CA ILE A 196 -7.03 4.59 2.44
C ILE A 196 -8.49 4.94 2.08
N CYS A 197 -8.77 6.23 1.81
CA CYS A 197 -10.12 6.64 1.42
C CYS A 197 -10.59 5.90 0.16
N GLU A 198 -9.74 5.80 -0.86
CA GLU A 198 -10.08 5.15 -2.13
C GLU A 198 -10.32 3.65 -1.96
N GLN A 199 -9.50 2.94 -1.17
CA GLN A 199 -9.71 1.53 -0.86
C GLN A 199 -11.03 1.28 -0.11
N LEU A 200 -11.42 2.17 0.80
CA LEU A 200 -12.69 2.08 1.49
C LEU A 200 -13.86 2.38 0.53
N MET A 201 -13.72 3.39 -0.33
CA MET A 201 -14.73 3.77 -1.32
C MET A 201 -15.03 2.71 -2.37
N ILE A 202 -14.07 1.81 -2.69
CA ILE A 202 -14.28 0.70 -3.66
C ILE A 202 -15.40 -0.25 -3.20
N ARG A 203 -15.65 -0.36 -1.90
CA ARG A 203 -16.67 -1.24 -1.33
C ARG A 203 -18.05 -0.62 -1.30
N GLU A 204 -18.14 0.69 -1.50
CA GLU A 204 -19.35 1.47 -1.41
C GLU A 204 -19.86 1.83 -2.80
N ARG A 205 -21.18 1.99 -2.95
CA ARG A 205 -21.75 2.48 -4.19
C ARG A 205 -21.59 4.00 -4.26
N LYS A 206 -21.23 4.48 -5.44
CA LYS A 206 -21.12 5.92 -5.68
C LYS A 206 -22.47 6.59 -5.35
N SER A 207 -22.45 7.60 -4.50
CA SER A 207 -23.58 8.37 -3.98
C SER A 207 -24.28 7.81 -2.73
N ASP A 208 -23.87 6.68 -2.17
CA ASP A 208 -24.32 6.24 -0.85
C ASP A 208 -23.72 7.16 0.24
N GLU A 209 -24.34 7.18 1.42
CA GLU A 209 -23.94 8.09 2.51
C GLU A 209 -22.48 7.86 2.95
N GLU A 210 -22.06 6.61 3.04
CA GLU A 210 -20.71 6.20 3.39
C GLU A 210 -19.72 6.67 2.33
N TRP A 211 -20.05 6.52 1.06
CA TRP A 211 -19.20 7.00 -0.04
C TRP A 211 -19.05 8.53 0.01
N ILE A 212 -20.15 9.26 0.24
CA ILE A 212 -20.15 10.73 0.35
C ILE A 212 -19.28 11.17 1.55
N ALA A 213 -19.40 10.50 2.69
CA ALA A 213 -18.60 10.78 3.88
C ALA A 213 -17.11 10.58 3.62
N LEU A 214 -16.72 9.45 2.99
CA LEU A 214 -15.33 9.17 2.60
C LEU A 214 -14.80 10.20 1.60
N ASN A 215 -15.62 10.59 0.61
CA ASN A 215 -15.23 11.62 -0.35
C ASN A 215 -15.00 12.98 0.33
N LYS A 216 -15.86 13.36 1.27
CA LYS A 216 -15.68 14.58 2.09
C LYS A 216 -14.36 14.59 2.86
N LEU A 217 -13.93 13.44 3.36
CA LEU A 217 -12.63 13.31 4.02
C LEU A 217 -11.46 13.38 3.01
N LYS A 218 -11.62 12.79 1.82
CA LYS A 218 -10.58 12.72 0.79
C LYS A 218 -10.29 14.09 0.17
N LEU A 219 -11.30 14.88 -0.19
CA LEU A 219 -11.13 16.11 -0.95
C LEU A 219 -10.15 17.13 -0.33
N PRO A 220 -10.18 17.42 0.99
CA PRO A 220 -9.20 18.31 1.61
C PRO A 220 -7.77 17.74 1.60
N VAL A 221 -7.61 16.41 1.71
CA VAL A 221 -6.31 15.76 1.64
C VAL A 221 -5.76 15.85 0.22
N LEU A 222 -6.60 15.61 -0.78
CA LEU A 222 -6.26 15.71 -2.20
C LEU A 222 -5.79 17.12 -2.56
N LEU A 223 -6.42 18.16 -2.01
CA LEU A 223 -5.96 19.53 -2.18
C LEU A 223 -4.58 19.76 -1.58
N ASN A 224 -4.30 19.24 -0.38
CA ASN A 224 -2.99 19.40 0.23
C ASN A 224 -1.90 18.63 -0.52
N TYR A 225 -2.22 17.44 -1.03
CA TYR A 225 -1.37 16.68 -1.94
C TYR A 225 -1.06 17.48 -3.21
N ALA A 226 -2.09 18.06 -3.86
CA ALA A 226 -1.94 18.92 -5.02
C ALA A 226 -1.07 20.15 -4.74
N GLN A 227 -1.08 20.69 -3.51
CA GLN A 227 -0.19 21.77 -3.12
C GLN A 227 1.29 21.34 -3.08
N CYS A 228 1.60 20.13 -2.60
CA CYS A 228 2.95 19.58 -2.66
C CYS A 228 3.41 19.45 -4.12
N LYS A 229 2.55 18.91 -4.98
CA LYS A 229 2.81 18.80 -6.43
C LYS A 229 3.06 20.15 -7.09
N LEU A 230 2.29 21.17 -6.70
CA LEU A 230 2.46 22.53 -7.23
C LEU A 230 3.84 23.13 -6.88
N VAL A 231 4.29 22.95 -5.65
CA VAL A 231 5.62 23.40 -5.20
C VAL A 231 6.73 22.72 -5.99
N LYS A 232 6.53 21.45 -6.37
CA LYS A 232 7.49 20.64 -7.15
C LYS A 232 7.43 20.91 -8.67
N GLY A 233 6.49 21.73 -9.15
CA GLY A 233 6.30 22.02 -10.58
C GLY A 233 5.61 20.91 -11.36
N ASP A 234 4.96 19.96 -10.69
CA ASP A 234 4.21 18.86 -11.31
C ASP A 234 2.79 19.32 -11.67
N TYR A 235 2.70 20.23 -12.62
CA TYR A 235 1.47 20.97 -12.92
C TYR A 235 0.31 20.11 -13.43
N TYR A 236 0.60 19.07 -14.21
CA TYR A 236 -0.46 18.22 -14.78
C TYR A 236 -1.20 17.44 -13.70
N HIS A 237 -0.50 16.86 -12.71
CA HIS A 237 -1.14 16.21 -11.58
C HIS A 237 -1.93 17.19 -10.69
N VAL A 238 -1.43 18.44 -10.54
CA VAL A 238 -2.20 19.48 -9.82
C VAL A 238 -3.53 19.75 -10.51
N ILE A 239 -3.52 19.91 -11.86
CA ILE A 239 -4.74 20.16 -12.64
C ILE A 239 -5.73 19.01 -12.48
N GLU A 240 -5.27 17.77 -12.60
CA GLU A 240 -6.08 16.56 -12.45
C GLU A 240 -6.76 16.50 -11.07
N HIS A 241 -5.98 16.65 -10.00
CA HIS A 241 -6.50 16.57 -8.64
C HIS A 241 -7.44 17.74 -8.30
N CYS A 242 -7.14 18.95 -8.77
CA CYS A 242 -8.06 20.08 -8.62
C CYS A 242 -9.33 19.89 -9.43
N ASN A 243 -9.30 19.30 -10.63
CA ASN A 243 -10.47 18.94 -11.40
C ASN A 243 -11.38 18.00 -10.58
N THR A 244 -10.80 16.94 -10.00
CA THR A 244 -11.54 16.01 -9.14
C THR A 244 -12.25 16.74 -7.99
N VAL A 245 -11.60 17.70 -7.34
CA VAL A 245 -12.24 18.49 -6.27
C VAL A 245 -13.37 19.34 -6.82
N LEU A 246 -13.17 20.01 -7.96
CA LEU A 246 -14.13 20.92 -8.56
C LEU A 246 -15.35 20.21 -9.18
N GLU A 247 -15.28 18.91 -9.42
CA GLU A 247 -16.45 18.08 -9.78
C GLU A 247 -17.49 18.04 -8.65
N TYR A 248 -17.03 18.03 -7.38
CA TYR A 248 -17.91 17.95 -6.20
C TYR A 248 -18.15 19.29 -5.55
N ASP A 249 -17.19 20.20 -5.59
CA ASP A 249 -17.25 21.54 -5.04
C ASP A 249 -16.75 22.54 -6.09
N LYS A 250 -17.69 22.96 -6.95
CA LYS A 250 -17.41 23.82 -8.11
C LYS A 250 -16.81 25.17 -7.75
N ASP A 251 -17.06 25.65 -6.54
CA ASP A 251 -16.66 26.96 -6.06
C ASP A 251 -15.53 26.89 -5.01
N ASN A 252 -14.82 25.76 -4.95
CA ASN A 252 -13.70 25.60 -4.05
C ASN A 252 -12.55 26.55 -4.41
N GLU A 253 -12.38 27.59 -3.60
CA GLU A 253 -11.40 28.66 -3.81
C GLU A 253 -9.96 28.12 -3.90
N LYS A 254 -9.61 27.17 -3.03
CA LYS A 254 -8.24 26.59 -3.01
C LYS A 254 -7.96 25.76 -4.27
N ALA A 255 -8.96 25.01 -4.74
CA ALA A 255 -8.84 24.23 -5.96
C ALA A 255 -8.69 25.14 -7.19
N LEU A 256 -9.54 26.18 -7.32
CA LEU A 256 -9.47 27.16 -8.40
C LEU A 256 -8.11 27.87 -8.42
N TYR A 257 -7.64 28.36 -7.27
CA TYR A 257 -6.35 29.04 -7.19
C TYR A 257 -5.19 28.14 -7.59
N ARG A 258 -5.13 26.90 -7.04
CA ARG A 258 -4.05 25.95 -7.32
C ARG A 258 -4.08 25.51 -8.77
N ARG A 259 -5.25 25.25 -9.36
CA ARG A 259 -5.41 24.89 -10.77
C ARG A 259 -4.97 26.02 -11.68
N ALA A 260 -5.37 27.25 -11.37
CA ALA A 260 -4.94 28.43 -12.11
C ALA A 260 -3.41 28.59 -12.10
N LYS A 261 -2.78 28.45 -10.93
CA LYS A 261 -1.29 28.49 -10.79
C LYS A 261 -0.63 27.37 -11.60
N ALA A 262 -1.22 26.17 -11.59
CA ALA A 262 -0.71 25.05 -12.38
C ALA A 262 -0.89 25.28 -13.89
N HIS A 263 -1.99 25.88 -14.33
CA HIS A 263 -2.20 26.28 -15.71
C HIS A 263 -1.19 27.34 -16.18
N VAL A 264 -0.82 28.29 -15.31
CA VAL A 264 0.28 29.23 -15.62
C VAL A 264 1.59 28.48 -15.85
N GLY A 265 1.93 27.54 -14.93
CA GLY A 265 3.17 26.76 -15.03
C GLY A 265 3.21 25.82 -16.25
N ALA A 266 2.06 25.25 -16.63
CA ALA A 266 1.89 24.39 -17.81
C ALA A 266 1.71 25.16 -19.12
N TRP A 267 1.82 26.50 -19.09
CA TRP A 267 1.60 27.39 -20.22
C TRP A 267 0.20 27.28 -20.86
N ASN A 268 -0.84 27.23 -20.00
CA ASN A 268 -2.25 27.29 -20.41
C ASN A 268 -2.90 28.60 -19.92
N PRO A 269 -2.48 29.77 -20.46
CA PRO A 269 -2.85 31.08 -19.90
C PRO A 269 -4.35 31.36 -19.92
N ASP A 270 -5.10 30.88 -20.93
CA ASP A 270 -6.54 31.08 -21.01
C ASP A 270 -7.31 30.37 -19.93
N ALA A 271 -6.92 29.12 -19.64
CA ALA A 271 -7.50 28.35 -18.56
C ALA A 271 -7.17 28.96 -17.18
N ALA A 272 -5.95 29.46 -17.00
CA ALA A 272 -5.54 30.15 -15.80
C ALA A 272 -6.36 31.42 -15.56
N GLU A 273 -6.53 32.27 -16.60
CA GLU A 273 -7.34 33.47 -16.51
C GLU A 273 -8.80 33.15 -16.19
N HIS A 274 -9.37 32.11 -16.77
CA HIS A 274 -10.74 31.68 -16.49
C HIS A 274 -10.92 31.34 -15.00
N ASP A 275 -10.03 30.53 -14.43
CA ASP A 275 -10.10 30.12 -13.03
C ASP A 275 -9.88 31.29 -12.08
N PHE A 276 -8.93 32.19 -12.36
CA PHE A 276 -8.68 33.39 -11.57
C PHE A 276 -9.88 34.36 -11.60
N ARG A 277 -10.49 34.59 -12.77
CA ARG A 277 -11.69 35.43 -12.87
C ARG A 277 -12.85 34.83 -12.10
N ARG A 278 -13.07 33.52 -12.18
CA ARG A 278 -14.07 32.82 -11.39
C ARG A 278 -13.82 32.98 -9.90
N LEU A 279 -12.58 32.78 -9.44
CA LEU A 279 -12.19 32.98 -8.04
C LEU A 279 -12.50 34.40 -7.56
N LYS A 280 -12.21 35.43 -8.38
CA LYS A 280 -12.53 36.84 -8.07
C LYS A 280 -14.03 37.08 -7.92
N THR A 281 -14.86 36.39 -8.71
CA THR A 281 -16.32 36.47 -8.63
C THR A 281 -16.84 35.81 -7.34
N ILE A 282 -16.30 34.66 -6.96
CA ILE A 282 -16.71 33.90 -5.75
C ILE A 282 -16.29 34.63 -4.49
N ASN A 283 -15.03 35.10 -4.45
CA ASN A 283 -14.45 35.78 -3.29
C ASN A 283 -13.80 37.10 -3.68
N PRO A 284 -14.56 38.23 -3.67
CA PRO A 284 -14.03 39.54 -3.99
C PRO A 284 -12.88 40.03 -3.10
N THR A 285 -12.73 39.46 -1.89
CA THR A 285 -11.64 39.82 -0.98
C THR A 285 -10.26 39.42 -1.52
N LEU A 286 -10.22 38.45 -2.42
CA LEU A 286 -9.00 37.97 -3.10
C LEU A 286 -8.67 38.81 -4.35
N SER A 287 -9.45 39.86 -4.69
CA SER A 287 -9.26 40.63 -5.93
C SER A 287 -7.84 41.13 -6.12
N ALA A 288 -7.22 41.68 -5.09
CA ALA A 288 -5.85 42.21 -5.19
C ALA A 288 -4.82 41.12 -5.54
N ILE A 289 -4.98 39.92 -5.01
CA ILE A 289 -4.10 38.77 -5.29
C ILE A 289 -4.36 38.29 -6.72
N VAL A 290 -5.64 38.15 -7.10
CA VAL A 290 -6.04 37.69 -8.42
C VAL A 290 -5.59 38.68 -9.51
N ASP A 291 -5.77 39.98 -9.31
CA ASP A 291 -5.36 40.99 -10.28
C ASP A 291 -3.86 40.95 -10.53
N LYS A 292 -3.06 40.77 -9.47
CA LYS A 292 -1.60 40.57 -9.60
C LYS A 292 -1.25 39.32 -10.45
N GLU A 293 -1.97 38.23 -10.26
CA GLU A 293 -1.74 37.01 -11.05
C GLU A 293 -2.17 37.18 -12.51
N LEU A 294 -3.28 37.91 -12.78
CA LEU A 294 -3.72 38.22 -14.12
C LEU A 294 -2.74 39.14 -14.83
N ASP A 295 -2.18 40.12 -14.13
CA ASP A 295 -1.12 41.00 -14.69
C ASP A 295 0.16 40.21 -14.98
N ASN A 296 0.54 39.28 -14.13
CA ASN A 296 1.65 38.37 -14.39
C ASN A 296 1.43 37.53 -15.66
N ILE A 297 0.23 36.99 -15.87
CA ILE A 297 -0.11 36.24 -17.09
C ILE A 297 0.05 37.16 -18.34
N ARG A 298 -0.45 38.38 -18.27
CA ARG A 298 -0.31 39.36 -19.39
C ARG A 298 1.16 39.65 -19.72
N HIS A 299 1.98 39.83 -18.68
CA HIS A 299 3.40 40.04 -18.83
C HIS A 299 4.11 38.83 -19.48
N LEU A 300 3.83 37.64 -19.01
CA LEU A 300 4.37 36.41 -19.57
C LEU A 300 3.96 36.18 -21.02
N ARG A 301 2.72 36.50 -21.41
CA ARG A 301 2.26 36.45 -22.80
C ARG A 301 3.08 37.38 -23.69
N LYS A 302 3.27 38.65 -23.28
CA LYS A 302 4.08 39.61 -24.02
C LYS A 302 5.52 39.16 -24.22
N GLN A 303 6.13 38.65 -23.17
CA GLN A 303 7.48 38.10 -23.23
C GLN A 303 7.58 36.91 -24.22
N LYS A 304 6.61 36.01 -24.18
CA LYS A 304 6.56 34.87 -25.10
C LYS A 304 6.39 35.30 -26.56
N GLU A 305 5.46 36.24 -26.83
CA GLU A 305 5.26 36.78 -28.17
C GLU A 305 6.52 37.45 -28.72
N GLU A 306 7.26 38.16 -27.89
CA GLU A 306 8.53 38.81 -28.28
C GLU A 306 9.63 37.78 -28.56
N GLN A 307 9.71 36.74 -27.73
CA GLN A 307 10.63 35.63 -27.98
C GLN A 307 10.33 34.89 -29.26
N ASP A 308 9.05 34.63 -29.56
CA ASP A 308 8.60 33.92 -30.75
C ASP A 308 8.85 34.77 -32.01
N LYS A 309 8.59 36.07 -31.95
CA LYS A 309 8.96 37.03 -33.04
C LYS A 309 10.45 37.04 -33.34
N ASN A 310 11.27 37.07 -32.26
CA ASN A 310 12.73 37.07 -32.42
C ASN A 310 13.26 35.72 -32.94
N ALA A 311 12.66 34.62 -32.54
CA ALA A 311 13.00 33.30 -33.06
C ALA A 311 12.65 33.13 -34.52
N LEU A 312 11.46 33.59 -34.94
CA LEU A 312 11.05 33.61 -36.36
C LEU A 312 11.97 34.49 -37.22
N LYS A 313 12.29 35.69 -36.75
CA LYS A 313 13.20 36.56 -37.45
C LYS A 313 14.56 35.92 -37.74
N LYS A 314 15.13 35.25 -36.73
CA LYS A 314 16.41 34.54 -36.91
C LYS A 314 16.32 33.35 -37.88
N LEU A 315 15.17 32.71 -38.03
CA LEU A 315 14.96 31.65 -39.02
C LEU A 315 14.96 32.21 -40.44
N PHE A 316 14.22 33.30 -40.68
CA PHE A 316 14.18 33.96 -41.99
C PHE A 316 15.52 34.60 -42.42
N ASP A 317 16.27 35.16 -41.45
CA ASP A 317 17.61 35.74 -41.76
C ASP A 317 18.59 34.63 -42.19
N LYS A 318 18.52 33.43 -41.59
CA LYS A 318 19.34 32.28 -41.98
C LYS A 318 18.99 31.69 -43.37
N GLU A 319 17.71 31.67 -43.75
CA GLU A 319 17.31 31.22 -45.10
C GLU A 319 17.82 32.16 -46.21
N ASN A 320 17.89 33.46 -45.93
CA ASN A 320 18.43 34.46 -46.86
C ASN A 320 19.96 34.42 -46.99
N GLU A 321 20.70 33.89 -46.01
CA GLU A 321 22.15 33.71 -46.06
C GLU A 321 22.59 32.44 -46.81
N THR A 322 21.66 31.49 -47.01
CA THR A 322 21.93 30.20 -47.67
C THR A 322 21.44 30.13 -49.14
N SER A 323 20.84 31.21 -49.64
CA SER A 323 20.41 31.37 -51.04
C SER A 323 21.37 32.30 -51.79
#